data_e26989c1e87c79b6cda20c645cbf318d
#
_entry.id   e26989c1e87c79b6cda20c645cbf318d
#
_cell.length_a   1.000
_cell.length_b   1.000
_cell.length_c   1.000
_cell.angle_alpha   90.00
_cell.angle_beta   90.00
_cell.angle_gamma   90.00
#
_symmetry.space_group_name_H-M   'P 1'
#
loop_
_entity.id
_entity.type
_entity.pdbx_description
1 polymer ?
#
loop_
_entity_poly.entity_id
_entity_poly.type
_entity_poly.pdbx_seq_one_letter_code
_entity_poly.pdbx_strand_id
1 'polypeptide(L)'
;MTKLDLINYDYGNKLLFLLSIVFLYDKKTYLLFYVIGAVLNYLLNSILKLVFKQPRPTENMKLFQQEMDRRETIDWREYERFGMPSGHSQETAFSLLYITMVLQNTKISALFLIIMAFTMFQRIYTNKHTYLQVFVGGTIGLCMGYLFYYLASKYIRRY
;
A
#
# COMPACT_ATOMS: atom_id res chain seq x y z
N MET A 1 15.15 -9.91 21.92
CA MET A 1 14.84 -9.46 20.56
C MET A 1 16.09 -9.60 19.71
N THR A 2 16.11 -10.55 18.80
CA THR A 2 17.25 -10.75 17.89
C THR A 2 17.23 -9.66 16.80
N LYS A 3 18.39 -9.35 16.18
CA LYS A 3 18.44 -8.42 15.04
C LYS A 3 17.47 -8.79 13.89
N LEU A 4 17.10 -10.06 13.81
CA LEU A 4 16.13 -10.58 12.83
C LEU A 4 14.69 -10.14 13.16
N ASP A 5 14.36 -9.98 14.44
CA ASP A 5 13.00 -9.60 14.85
C ASP A 5 12.66 -8.17 14.43
N LEU A 6 13.63 -7.25 14.48
CA LEU A 6 13.47 -5.85 14.04
C LEU A 6 13.15 -5.73 12.53
N ILE A 7 13.69 -6.64 11.70
CA ILE A 7 13.43 -6.65 10.25
C ILE A 7 12.03 -7.20 9.93
N ASN A 8 11.46 -8.00 10.83
CA ASN A 8 10.11 -8.54 10.67
C ASN A 8 8.99 -7.55 11.06
N TYR A 9 9.31 -6.48 11.79
CA TYR A 9 8.33 -5.44 12.14
C TYR A 9 8.10 -4.49 10.98
N ASP A 10 6.90 -4.57 10.44
CA ASP A 10 6.48 -3.91 9.22
C ASP A 10 5.57 -2.72 9.54
N TYR A 11 6.21 -1.61 9.89
CA TYR A 11 5.50 -0.40 10.28
C TYR A 11 5.56 0.72 9.23
N GLY A 12 6.22 0.51 8.10
CA GLY A 12 6.47 1.57 7.13
C GLY A 12 5.18 2.23 6.60
N ASN A 13 4.17 1.43 6.29
CA ASN A 13 2.87 1.93 5.84
C ASN A 13 2.12 2.68 6.94
N LYS A 14 2.12 2.15 8.18
CA LYS A 14 1.49 2.81 9.34
C LYS A 14 2.19 4.12 9.69
N LEU A 15 3.52 4.13 9.63
CA LEU A 15 4.32 5.33 9.86
C LEU A 15 3.99 6.41 8.83
N LEU A 16 3.97 6.07 7.54
CA LEU A 16 3.62 7.04 6.50
C LEU A 16 2.17 7.52 6.63
N PHE A 17 1.24 6.66 7.01
CA PHE A 17 -0.14 7.07 7.26
C PHE A 17 -0.23 8.09 8.40
N LEU A 18 0.42 7.83 9.55
CA LEU A 18 0.42 8.74 10.69
C LEU A 18 1.13 10.07 10.37
N LEU A 19 2.30 10.01 9.72
CA LEU A 19 3.00 11.22 9.28
C LEU A 19 2.15 12.05 8.32
N SER A 20 1.42 11.41 7.40
CA SER A 20 0.52 12.11 6.49
C SER A 20 -0.58 12.86 7.22
N ILE A 21 -1.20 12.25 8.26
CA ILE A 21 -2.20 12.94 9.09
C ILE A 21 -1.58 14.17 9.75
N VAL A 22 -0.39 14.04 10.34
CA VAL A 22 0.30 15.16 11.00
C VAL A 22 0.62 16.28 10.01
N PHE A 23 1.18 15.97 8.85
CA PHE A 23 1.54 16.97 7.84
C PHE A 23 0.34 17.62 7.14
N LEU A 24 -0.81 16.97 7.14
CA LEU A 24 -2.04 17.49 6.53
C LEU A 24 -2.99 18.12 7.56
N TYR A 25 -2.64 18.15 8.85
CA TYR A 25 -3.51 18.59 9.92
C TYR A 25 -4.16 19.97 9.66
N ASP A 26 -3.38 20.94 9.18
CA ASP A 26 -3.87 22.29 8.86
C ASP A 26 -4.57 22.37 7.49
N LYS A 27 -4.48 21.33 6.67
CA LYS A 27 -5.06 21.25 5.32
C LYS A 27 -6.29 20.32 5.32
N LYS A 28 -7.32 20.66 6.08
CA LYS A 28 -8.46 19.78 6.41
C LYS A 28 -9.11 19.10 5.20
N THR A 29 -9.29 19.81 4.10
CA THR A 29 -9.87 19.24 2.87
C THR A 29 -8.95 18.18 2.27
N TYR A 30 -7.65 18.45 2.16
CA TYR A 30 -6.68 17.46 1.70
C TYR A 30 -6.59 16.28 2.67
N LEU A 31 -6.66 16.51 3.97
CA LEU A 31 -6.68 15.44 4.97
C LEU A 31 -7.91 14.53 4.79
N LEU A 32 -9.09 15.10 4.59
CA LEU A 32 -10.32 14.34 4.35
C LEU A 32 -10.18 13.43 3.11
N PHE A 33 -9.73 14.01 1.98
CA PHE A 33 -9.53 13.24 0.75
C PHE A 33 -8.41 12.19 0.88
N TYR A 34 -7.37 12.48 1.68
CA TYR A 34 -6.33 11.51 1.98
C TYR A 34 -6.89 10.28 2.73
N VAL A 35 -7.67 10.51 3.79
CA VAL A 35 -8.25 9.41 4.60
C VAL A 35 -9.22 8.58 3.77
N ILE A 36 -10.13 9.22 3.01
CA ILE A 36 -11.05 8.52 2.11
C ILE A 36 -10.26 7.73 1.06
N GLY A 37 -9.25 8.35 0.46
CA GLY A 37 -8.38 7.71 -0.53
C GLY A 37 -7.62 6.52 0.05
N ALA A 38 -7.09 6.62 1.26
CA ALA A 38 -6.39 5.53 1.93
C ALA A 38 -7.31 4.33 2.18
N VAL A 39 -8.55 4.57 2.66
CA VAL A 39 -9.55 3.52 2.86
C VAL A 39 -9.90 2.84 1.53
N LEU A 40 -10.18 3.62 0.49
CA LEU A 40 -10.52 3.08 -0.83
C LEU A 40 -9.34 2.36 -1.49
N ASN A 41 -8.12 2.84 -1.28
CA ASN A 41 -6.90 2.19 -1.74
C ASN A 41 -6.69 0.81 -1.06
N TYR A 42 -6.96 0.72 0.24
CA TYR A 42 -6.95 -0.55 0.99
C TYR A 42 -8.01 -1.53 0.50
N LEU A 43 -9.26 -1.06 0.31
CA LEU A 43 -10.35 -1.89 -0.21
C LEU A 43 -10.05 -2.39 -1.62
N LEU A 44 -9.51 -1.51 -2.50
CA LEU A 44 -9.07 -1.90 -3.84
C LEU A 44 -7.99 -2.99 -3.79
N ASN A 45 -7.01 -2.87 -2.89
CA ASN A 45 -5.99 -3.90 -2.70
C ASN A 45 -6.60 -5.25 -2.35
N SER A 46 -7.55 -5.25 -1.41
CA SER A 46 -8.23 -6.47 -0.95
C SER A 46 -9.02 -7.14 -2.08
N ILE A 47 -9.74 -6.35 -2.88
CA ILE A 47 -10.48 -6.84 -4.06
C ILE A 47 -9.51 -7.41 -5.10
N LEU A 48 -8.44 -6.69 -5.43
CA LEU A 48 -7.48 -7.15 -6.42
C LEU A 48 -6.79 -8.45 -5.99
N LYS A 49 -6.51 -8.64 -4.71
CA LYS A 49 -5.97 -9.89 -4.19
C LYS A 49 -6.92 -11.08 -4.43
N LEU A 50 -8.23 -10.87 -4.23
CA LEU A 50 -9.24 -11.89 -4.50
C LEU A 50 -9.41 -12.17 -6.00
N VAL A 51 -9.13 -11.19 -6.87
CA VAL A 51 -9.15 -11.36 -8.33
C VAL A 51 -7.91 -12.10 -8.83
N PHE A 52 -6.71 -11.67 -8.42
CA PHE A 52 -5.46 -12.26 -8.90
C PHE A 52 -5.14 -13.62 -8.28
N LYS A 53 -5.55 -13.84 -7.03
CA LYS A 53 -5.35 -15.09 -6.27
C LYS A 53 -3.91 -15.64 -6.33
N GLN A 54 -2.93 -14.76 -6.49
CA GLN A 54 -1.54 -15.16 -6.65
C GLN A 54 -0.92 -15.48 -5.29
N PRO A 55 -0.25 -16.65 -5.13
CA PRO A 55 0.39 -17.02 -3.88
C PRO A 55 1.58 -16.12 -3.54
N ARG A 56 1.95 -16.12 -2.27
CA ARG A 56 3.19 -15.51 -1.80
C ARG A 56 4.39 -16.42 -2.11
N PRO A 57 5.64 -15.90 -2.20
CA PRO A 57 6.82 -16.72 -2.43
C PRO A 57 7.07 -17.82 -1.41
N THR A 58 6.57 -17.64 -0.18
CA THR A 58 6.69 -18.60 0.94
C THR A 58 5.70 -19.75 0.87
N GLU A 59 4.67 -19.67 0.01
CA GLU A 59 3.67 -20.71 -0.13
C GLU A 59 4.17 -21.92 -0.90
N ASN A 60 3.81 -23.12 -0.45
CA ASN A 60 4.02 -24.33 -1.22
C ASN A 60 3.03 -24.37 -2.38
N MET A 61 3.54 -24.18 -3.62
CA MET A 61 2.70 -24.05 -4.81
C MET A 61 1.79 -25.27 -5.05
N LYS A 62 2.26 -26.49 -4.76
CA LYS A 62 1.46 -27.70 -4.94
C LYS A 62 0.28 -27.75 -3.97
N LEU A 63 0.54 -27.47 -2.71
CA LEU A 63 -0.51 -27.43 -1.69
C LEU A 63 -1.49 -26.28 -1.92
N PHE A 64 -0.97 -25.12 -2.27
CA PHE A 64 -1.80 -23.96 -2.61
C PHE A 64 -2.76 -24.28 -3.78
N GLN A 65 -2.24 -24.85 -4.86
CA GLN A 65 -3.07 -25.23 -6.02
C GLN A 65 -4.13 -26.27 -5.64
N GLN A 66 -3.76 -27.33 -4.91
CA GLN A 66 -4.70 -28.34 -4.43
C GLN A 66 -5.81 -27.77 -3.55
N GLU A 67 -5.49 -26.79 -2.70
CA GLU A 67 -6.48 -26.12 -1.89
C GLU A 67 -7.42 -25.26 -2.73
N MET A 68 -6.89 -24.53 -3.71
CA MET A 68 -7.67 -23.68 -4.61
C MET A 68 -8.65 -24.52 -5.46
N ASP A 69 -8.19 -25.68 -5.96
CA ASP A 69 -9.00 -26.59 -6.80
C ASP A 69 -10.14 -27.28 -6.00
N ARG A 70 -9.97 -27.45 -4.69
CA ARG A 70 -10.98 -28.06 -3.82
C ARG A 70 -12.07 -27.09 -3.35
N ARG A 71 -11.86 -25.79 -3.53
CA ARG A 71 -12.76 -24.77 -2.98
C ARG A 71 -13.76 -24.31 -4.03
N GLU A 72 -15.03 -24.43 -3.73
CA GLU A 72 -16.11 -23.85 -4.53
C GLU A 72 -16.20 -22.33 -4.37
N THR A 73 -15.88 -21.82 -3.17
CA THR A 73 -15.93 -20.38 -2.85
C THR A 73 -14.73 -19.96 -2.01
N ILE A 74 -14.26 -18.72 -2.20
CA ILE A 74 -13.22 -18.11 -1.39
C ILE A 74 -13.87 -17.09 -0.44
N ASP A 75 -13.66 -17.24 0.87
CA ASP A 75 -14.05 -16.22 1.84
C ASP A 75 -13.27 -14.94 1.58
N TRP A 76 -13.95 -13.80 1.54
CA TRP A 76 -13.34 -12.50 1.38
C TRP A 76 -12.27 -12.21 2.46
N ARG A 77 -12.35 -12.83 3.63
CA ARG A 77 -11.39 -12.72 4.73
C ARG A 77 -10.03 -13.33 4.43
N GLU A 78 -9.96 -14.18 3.39
CA GLU A 78 -8.71 -14.85 3.00
C GLU A 78 -7.83 -14.03 2.07
N TYR A 79 -8.23 -12.78 1.72
CA TYR A 79 -7.45 -11.92 0.83
C TYR A 79 -5.99 -11.73 1.30
N GLU A 80 -5.72 -11.80 2.60
CA GLU A 80 -4.38 -11.66 3.14
C GLU A 80 -3.42 -12.81 2.76
N ARG A 81 -3.94 -13.97 2.39
CA ARG A 81 -3.14 -15.11 1.90
C ARG A 81 -2.51 -14.81 0.55
N PHE A 82 -3.17 -13.99 -0.28
CA PHE A 82 -2.70 -13.68 -1.61
C PHE A 82 -1.61 -12.61 -1.59
N GLY A 83 -0.64 -12.78 -2.50
CA GLY A 83 0.52 -11.89 -2.60
C GLY A 83 0.33 -10.70 -3.54
N MET A 84 -0.59 -10.78 -4.51
CA MET A 84 -0.73 -9.79 -5.58
C MET A 84 -2.00 -8.97 -5.44
N PRO A 85 -1.90 -7.64 -5.43
CA PRO A 85 -0.70 -6.81 -5.31
C PRO A 85 -0.20 -6.69 -3.86
N SER A 86 1.06 -6.22 -3.67
CA SER A 86 1.60 -5.96 -2.35
C SER A 86 0.90 -4.76 -1.70
N GLY A 87 0.16 -4.98 -0.60
CA GLY A 87 -0.58 -3.92 0.11
C GLY A 87 0.31 -2.84 0.68
N HIS A 88 1.42 -3.22 1.34
CA HIS A 88 2.36 -2.26 1.92
C HIS A 88 3.03 -1.36 0.86
N SER A 89 3.37 -1.93 -0.30
CA SER A 89 3.90 -1.14 -1.42
C SER A 89 2.86 -0.17 -1.96
N GLN A 90 1.61 -0.62 -2.05
CA GLN A 90 0.49 0.19 -2.54
C GLN A 90 0.17 1.35 -1.58
N GLU A 91 0.10 1.09 -0.27
CA GLU A 91 -0.20 2.10 0.75
C GLU A 91 0.92 3.14 0.88
N THR A 92 2.19 2.71 0.87
CA THR A 92 3.33 3.65 0.98
C THR A 92 3.48 4.49 -0.27
N ALA A 93 3.26 3.94 -1.47
CA ALA A 93 3.30 4.67 -2.73
C ALA A 93 2.15 5.69 -2.85
N PHE A 94 0.94 5.32 -2.40
CA PHE A 94 -0.21 6.23 -2.27
C PHE A 94 0.16 7.44 -1.41
N SER A 95 0.67 7.20 -0.20
CA SER A 95 1.03 8.27 0.74
C SER A 95 2.15 9.15 0.19
N LEU A 96 3.20 8.57 -0.41
CA LEU A 96 4.29 9.32 -1.02
C LEU A 96 3.76 10.30 -2.06
N LEU A 97 3.00 9.81 -3.05
CA LEU A 97 2.58 10.69 -4.15
C LEU A 97 1.61 11.76 -3.67
N TYR A 98 0.62 11.38 -2.85
CA TYR A 98 -0.35 12.33 -2.32
C TYR A 98 0.31 13.45 -1.55
N ILE A 99 1.21 13.14 -0.60
CA ILE A 99 1.93 14.11 0.23
C ILE A 99 2.86 14.98 -0.61
N THR A 100 3.59 14.39 -1.56
CA THR A 100 4.46 15.13 -2.47
C THR A 100 3.68 16.18 -3.26
N MET A 101 2.52 15.82 -3.80
CA MET A 101 1.69 16.72 -4.59
C MET A 101 1.03 17.83 -3.76
N VAL A 102 0.64 17.54 -2.51
CA VAL A 102 -0.03 18.53 -1.63
C VAL A 102 0.96 19.49 -0.98
N LEU A 103 2.08 18.99 -0.50
CA LEU A 103 3.04 19.82 0.26
C LEU A 103 4.10 20.48 -0.61
N GLN A 104 4.42 19.90 -1.76
CA GLN A 104 5.47 20.38 -2.68
C GLN A 104 6.81 20.68 -1.95
N ASN A 105 7.11 19.88 -0.93
CA ASN A 105 8.30 20.02 -0.10
C ASN A 105 9.26 18.85 -0.36
N THR A 106 10.39 19.14 -0.98
CA THR A 106 11.38 18.15 -1.40
C THR A 106 11.94 17.31 -0.23
N LYS A 107 12.13 17.93 0.95
CA LYS A 107 12.66 17.20 2.13
C LYS A 107 11.64 16.16 2.64
N ILE A 108 10.36 16.54 2.72
CA ILE A 108 9.29 15.63 3.14
C ILE A 108 9.11 14.54 2.08
N SER A 109 9.10 14.88 0.80
CA SER A 109 9.01 13.92 -0.30
C SER A 109 10.17 12.92 -0.27
N ALA A 110 11.40 13.38 -0.04
CA ALA A 110 12.56 12.51 0.11
C ALA A 110 12.44 11.56 1.30
N LEU A 111 11.97 12.04 2.45
CA LEU A 111 11.70 11.20 3.62
C LEU A 111 10.68 10.08 3.29
N PHE A 112 9.56 10.44 2.67
CA PHE A 112 8.52 9.47 2.27
C PHE A 112 9.05 8.46 1.25
N LEU A 113 9.86 8.91 0.29
CA LEU A 113 10.50 8.05 -0.71
C LEU A 113 11.44 7.03 -0.04
N ILE A 114 12.26 7.45 0.90
CA ILE A 114 13.17 6.56 1.63
C ILE A 114 12.38 5.50 2.41
N ILE A 115 11.33 5.90 3.13
CA ILE A 115 10.50 4.95 3.89
C ILE A 115 9.79 3.97 2.95
N MET A 116 9.23 4.45 1.82
CA MET A 116 8.61 3.59 0.81
C MET A 116 9.62 2.59 0.23
N ALA A 117 10.81 3.06 -0.20
CA ALA A 117 11.83 2.20 -0.78
C ALA A 117 12.31 1.13 0.22
N PHE A 118 12.52 1.52 1.48
CA PHE A 118 12.88 0.59 2.55
C PHE A 118 11.76 -0.44 2.79
N THR A 119 10.50 -0.01 2.84
CA THR A 119 9.35 -0.90 2.99
C THR A 119 9.28 -1.90 1.83
N MET A 120 9.40 -1.44 0.58
CA MET A 120 9.39 -2.32 -0.60
C MET A 120 10.55 -3.32 -0.57
N PHE A 121 11.75 -2.86 -0.25
CA PHE A 121 12.93 -3.72 -0.10
C PHE A 121 12.69 -4.79 0.97
N GLN A 122 12.17 -4.42 2.13
CA GLN A 122 11.86 -5.33 3.21
C GLN A 122 10.89 -6.44 2.78
N ARG A 123 9.83 -6.11 2.00
CA ARG A 123 8.85 -7.10 1.52
C ARG A 123 9.49 -8.16 0.62
N ILE A 124 10.46 -7.77 -0.19
CA ILE A 124 11.22 -8.68 -1.06
C ILE A 124 12.22 -9.47 -0.21
N TYR A 125 13.00 -8.80 0.61
CA TYR A 125 14.05 -9.43 1.42
C TYR A 125 13.52 -10.49 2.38
N THR A 126 12.33 -10.26 2.95
CA THR A 126 11.67 -11.22 3.86
C THR A 126 10.84 -12.28 3.11
N ASN A 127 10.95 -12.37 1.79
CA ASN A 127 10.20 -13.31 0.94
C ASN A 127 8.68 -13.24 1.11
N LYS A 128 8.14 -12.10 1.56
CA LYS A 128 6.68 -11.91 1.70
C LYS A 128 6.01 -11.58 0.37
N HIS A 129 6.77 -11.01 -0.57
CA HIS A 129 6.30 -10.65 -1.91
C HIS A 129 7.40 -10.81 -2.97
N THR A 130 6.99 -11.07 -4.22
CA THR A 130 7.89 -11.02 -5.39
C THR A 130 8.13 -9.57 -5.82
N TYR A 131 9.17 -9.34 -6.64
CA TYR A 131 9.41 -8.02 -7.27
C TYR A 131 8.19 -7.52 -8.04
N LEU A 132 7.53 -8.40 -8.79
CA LEU A 132 6.34 -8.04 -9.57
C LEU A 132 5.17 -7.61 -8.67
N GLN A 133 4.91 -8.34 -7.57
CA GLN A 133 3.86 -7.99 -6.61
C GLN A 133 4.09 -6.63 -5.97
N VAL A 134 5.34 -6.31 -5.64
CA VAL A 134 5.77 -5.02 -5.08
C VAL A 134 5.62 -3.91 -6.12
N PHE A 135 6.10 -4.13 -7.34
CA PHE A 135 6.02 -3.17 -8.44
C PHE A 135 4.57 -2.81 -8.79
N VAL A 136 3.72 -3.82 -9.00
CA VAL A 136 2.30 -3.60 -9.30
C VAL A 136 1.59 -2.88 -8.15
N GLY A 137 1.85 -3.29 -6.90
CA GLY A 137 1.31 -2.58 -5.73
C GLY A 137 1.71 -1.11 -5.71
N GLY A 138 3.01 -0.83 -5.90
CA GLY A 138 3.53 0.53 -5.97
C GLY A 138 2.86 1.38 -7.06
N THR A 139 2.75 0.83 -8.28
CA THR A 139 2.11 1.52 -9.41
C THR A 139 0.64 1.87 -9.12
N ILE A 140 -0.13 0.92 -8.60
CA ILE A 140 -1.53 1.17 -8.22
C ILE A 140 -1.61 2.25 -7.14
N GLY A 141 -0.73 2.19 -6.12
CA GLY A 141 -0.67 3.21 -5.07
C GLY A 141 -0.38 4.60 -5.60
N LEU A 142 0.58 4.75 -6.52
CA LEU A 142 0.85 6.04 -7.18
C LEU A 142 -0.36 6.55 -7.95
N CYS A 143 -1.03 5.71 -8.74
CA CYS A 143 -2.23 6.10 -9.48
C CYS A 143 -3.35 6.57 -8.54
N MET A 144 -3.59 5.85 -7.45
CA MET A 144 -4.60 6.22 -6.44
C MET A 144 -4.22 7.52 -5.72
N GLY A 145 -2.94 7.71 -5.38
CA GLY A 145 -2.44 8.94 -4.75
C GLY A 145 -2.68 10.16 -5.63
N TYR A 146 -2.38 10.03 -6.93
CA TYR A 146 -2.65 11.10 -7.91
C TYR A 146 -4.14 11.38 -8.06
N LEU A 147 -4.95 10.34 -8.20
CA LEU A 147 -6.40 10.46 -8.34
C LEU A 147 -7.01 11.27 -7.18
N PHE A 148 -6.70 10.89 -5.94
CA PHE A 148 -7.26 11.55 -4.76
C PHE A 148 -6.72 12.96 -4.56
N TYR A 149 -5.46 13.23 -4.87
CA TYR A 149 -4.94 14.58 -4.95
C TYR A 149 -5.70 15.44 -5.98
N TYR A 150 -5.91 14.91 -7.19
CA TYR A 150 -6.65 15.61 -8.24
C TYR A 150 -8.08 15.94 -7.81
N LEU A 151 -8.79 14.98 -7.20
CA LEU A 151 -10.15 15.18 -6.70
C LEU A 151 -10.19 16.26 -5.60
N ALA A 152 -9.26 16.22 -4.63
CA ALA A 152 -9.14 17.22 -3.60
C ALA A 152 -8.89 18.63 -4.17
N SER A 153 -7.93 18.74 -5.09
CA SER A 153 -7.58 20.00 -5.74
C SER A 153 -8.74 20.57 -6.56
N LYS A 154 -9.48 19.71 -7.27
CA LYS A 154 -10.67 20.11 -8.03
C LYS A 154 -11.80 20.59 -7.12
N TYR A 155 -11.98 19.92 -5.97
CA TYR A 155 -12.97 20.34 -4.97
C TYR A 155 -12.63 21.71 -4.41
N ILE A 156 -11.38 21.96 -4.00
CA ILE A 156 -10.93 23.24 -3.43
C ILE A 156 -11.08 24.39 -4.43
N ARG A 157 -10.88 24.16 -5.74
CA ARG A 157 -11.02 25.21 -6.77
C ARG A 157 -12.47 25.59 -7.05
N ARG A 158 -13.43 24.76 -6.64
CA ARG A 158 -14.87 25.04 -6.88
C ARG A 158 -15.52 25.84 -5.74
N TYR A 159 -14.91 25.85 -4.58
CA TYR A 159 -15.38 26.53 -3.38
C TYR A 159 -14.29 27.43 -2.79
#